data_8d9523be5beb4cf8f683ed5983972c3e
#
_entry.id   8d9523be5beb4cf8f683ed5983972c3e
#
_cell.length_a   1.000
_cell.length_b   1.000
_cell.length_c   1.000
_cell.angle_alpha   90.00
_cell.angle_beta   90.00
_cell.angle_gamma   90.00
#
_symmetry.space_group_name_H-M   'P 1'
#
loop_
_entity.id
_entity.type
_entity.pdbx_description
1 polymer ?
#
loop_
_entity_poly.entity_id
_entity_poly.type
_entity_poly.pdbx_seq_one_letter_code
_entity_poly.pdbx_strand_id
1 'polypeptide(L)'
;MASSTRQGDGEKGCLASPLHAEGVVSEAQQSWWQFQGHAVHGLSVGPDPDRDPEHRQRPAVLLVHGFGASTDHWRHNIPVLASTHEVHAIDLLGFGRSAKPAGLAYGGSLWRDQLVAYVRERIGRPTVIAGNSLGGFAALAAGAELGDEAAGVVLLNAAGPFSDEQTAKPKGWWPSARRSITSALLKNAVLQRLLFENLRRPATIRRTLNQVYI
;
A
#
# COMPACT_ATOMS: atom_id res chain seq x y z
N MET A 1 -14.44 28.57 53.66
CA MET A 1 -15.17 28.03 52.52
C MET A 1 -14.30 28.23 51.28
N ALA A 2 -13.54 27.22 50.88
CA ALA A 2 -12.67 27.26 49.72
C ALA A 2 -13.06 26.11 48.81
N SER A 3 -13.60 26.45 47.62
CA SER A 3 -13.98 25.51 46.58
C SER A 3 -12.74 25.20 45.72
N SER A 4 -12.30 23.93 45.73
CA SER A 4 -11.22 23.41 44.91
C SER A 4 -11.81 22.90 43.62
N THR A 5 -11.52 23.58 42.51
CA THR A 5 -11.81 23.12 41.15
C THR A 5 -10.67 22.23 40.69
N ARG A 6 -10.91 20.92 40.53
CA ARG A 6 -9.98 19.99 39.90
C ARG A 6 -10.08 20.15 38.37
N GLN A 7 -9.00 20.60 37.80
CA GLN A 7 -8.73 20.58 36.36
C GLN A 7 -8.28 19.17 36.00
N GLY A 8 -9.05 18.48 35.16
CA GLY A 8 -8.71 17.17 34.66
C GLY A 8 -7.84 17.30 33.42
N ASP A 9 -6.56 17.04 33.58
CA ASP A 9 -5.61 16.88 32.45
C ASP A 9 -5.90 15.57 31.73
N GLY A 10 -6.51 15.69 30.56
CA GLY A 10 -6.69 14.59 29.63
C GLY A 10 -5.35 14.26 28.94
N GLU A 11 -4.52 13.46 29.57
CA GLU A 11 -3.41 12.81 28.90
C GLU A 11 -3.94 11.92 27.77
N LYS A 12 -3.81 12.41 26.54
CA LYS A 12 -3.89 11.57 25.35
C LYS A 12 -2.66 10.69 25.35
N GLY A 13 -2.78 9.50 25.93
CA GLY A 13 -1.78 8.46 25.87
C GLY A 13 -1.50 8.11 24.42
N CYS A 14 -0.40 8.61 23.92
CA CYS A 14 0.27 8.07 22.73
C CYS A 14 0.69 6.64 23.09
N LEU A 15 -0.01 5.66 22.56
CA LEU A 15 0.39 4.25 22.69
C LEU A 15 1.75 4.09 22.02
N ALA A 16 2.80 4.19 22.81
CA ALA A 16 4.15 3.81 22.40
C ALA A 16 4.10 2.35 21.94
N SER A 17 4.38 2.11 20.67
CA SER A 17 4.51 0.77 20.13
C SER A 17 5.59 0.01 20.90
N PRO A 18 5.36 -1.27 21.29
CA PRO A 18 6.27 -2.06 22.14
C PRO A 18 7.61 -2.42 21.49
N LEU A 19 7.99 -1.82 20.37
CA LEU A 19 9.21 -2.09 19.61
C LEU A 19 10.20 -0.92 19.60
N HIS A 20 10.01 0.08 20.42
CA HIS A 20 11.08 1.01 20.78
C HIS A 20 12.00 0.34 21.81
N ALA A 21 12.64 -0.76 21.39
CA ALA A 21 13.87 -1.19 22.03
C ALA A 21 14.86 -0.05 21.78
N GLU A 22 15.23 0.64 22.83
CA GLU A 22 16.03 1.86 22.85
C GLU A 22 17.18 1.77 21.83
N GLY A 23 17.11 2.60 20.76
CA GLY A 23 18.22 2.88 19.86
C GLY A 23 18.56 1.81 18.82
N VAL A 24 17.69 0.88 18.45
CA VAL A 24 17.97 -0.10 17.38
C VAL A 24 17.50 0.39 16.01
N VAL A 25 16.51 1.27 15.98
CA VAL A 25 15.85 1.75 14.74
C VAL A 25 15.77 3.26 14.78
N SER A 26 16.01 3.90 13.64
CA SER A 26 15.80 5.34 13.46
C SER A 26 14.31 5.70 13.58
N GLU A 27 14.00 6.98 13.80
CA GLU A 27 12.61 7.43 13.73
C GLU A 27 12.05 7.28 12.32
N ALA A 28 10.78 6.83 12.23
CA ALA A 28 10.10 6.71 10.95
C ALA A 28 9.87 8.10 10.33
N GLN A 29 10.41 8.32 9.15
CA GLN A 29 10.28 9.56 8.40
C GLN A 29 9.16 9.45 7.38
N GLN A 30 8.10 10.25 7.56
CA GLN A 30 7.07 10.41 6.54
C GLN A 30 7.57 11.40 5.48
N SER A 31 7.31 11.09 4.21
CA SER A 31 7.74 11.91 3.09
C SER A 31 6.66 12.03 2.02
N TRP A 32 6.75 13.13 1.28
CA TRP A 32 5.95 13.36 0.09
C TRP A 32 6.87 13.43 -1.11
N TRP A 33 6.49 12.74 -2.17
CA TRP A 33 7.22 12.70 -3.43
C TRP A 33 6.27 13.01 -4.58
N GLN A 34 6.79 13.56 -5.68
CA GLN A 34 6.00 13.88 -6.87
C GLN A 34 6.22 12.81 -7.93
N PHE A 35 5.14 12.14 -8.33
CA PHE A 35 5.15 11.22 -9.44
C PHE A 35 4.14 11.67 -10.50
N GLN A 36 4.61 11.98 -11.72
CA GLN A 36 3.80 12.50 -12.81
C GLN A 36 2.94 13.72 -12.39
N GLY A 37 3.50 14.61 -11.55
CA GLY A 37 2.80 15.79 -11.05
C GLY A 37 1.79 15.53 -9.93
N HIS A 38 1.72 14.31 -9.39
CA HIS A 38 0.83 13.94 -8.30
C HIS A 38 1.59 13.64 -7.02
N ALA A 39 1.09 14.16 -5.90
CA ALA A 39 1.69 13.92 -4.59
C ALA A 39 1.51 12.45 -4.16
N VAL A 40 2.60 11.80 -3.85
CA VAL A 40 2.66 10.43 -3.35
C VAL A 40 3.20 10.47 -1.93
N HIS A 41 2.47 9.84 -1.02
CA HIS A 41 2.87 9.65 0.37
C HIS A 41 3.71 8.38 0.52
N GLY A 42 4.76 8.48 1.31
CA GLY A 42 5.57 7.34 1.73
C GLY A 42 6.17 7.55 3.11
N LEU A 43 6.72 6.51 3.66
CA LEU A 43 7.53 6.56 4.86
C LEU A 43 8.79 5.73 4.67
N SER A 44 9.84 6.10 5.39
CA SER A 44 11.07 5.34 5.46
C SER A 44 11.57 5.25 6.90
N VAL A 45 12.20 4.13 7.22
CA VAL A 45 12.79 3.84 8.52
C VAL A 45 13.86 2.77 8.33
N GLY A 46 14.93 2.83 9.09
CA GLY A 46 16.03 1.86 8.99
C GLY A 46 16.78 1.69 10.29
N PRO A 47 17.82 0.87 10.29
CA PRO A 47 18.74 0.76 11.42
C PRO A 47 19.33 2.12 11.78
N ASP A 48 19.68 2.29 13.05
CA ASP A 48 20.42 3.45 13.52
C ASP A 48 21.81 3.48 12.83
N PRO A 49 22.13 4.53 12.04
CA PRO A 49 23.41 4.61 11.33
C PRO A 49 24.66 4.56 12.22
N ASP A 50 24.53 5.00 13.47
CA ASP A 50 25.64 4.98 14.43
C ASP A 50 25.91 3.57 14.96
N ARG A 51 24.89 2.71 14.98
CA ARG A 51 24.98 1.32 15.44
C ARG A 51 25.23 0.33 14.32
N ASP A 52 24.74 0.62 13.13
CA ASP A 52 24.87 -0.24 11.94
C ASP A 52 25.23 0.61 10.71
N PRO A 53 26.49 1.09 10.60
CA PRO A 53 26.94 1.94 9.50
C PRO A 53 26.90 1.20 8.15
N GLU A 54 26.90 -0.13 8.16
CA GLU A 54 26.89 -0.94 6.93
C GLU A 54 25.48 -1.29 6.44
N HIS A 55 24.42 -0.85 7.13
CA HIS A 55 23.04 -1.19 6.72
C HIS A 55 22.73 -0.81 5.27
N ARG A 56 23.38 0.24 4.73
CA ARG A 56 23.21 0.69 3.34
C ARG A 56 23.83 -0.23 2.30
N GLN A 57 24.70 -1.15 2.69
CA GLN A 57 25.25 -2.18 1.79
C GLN A 57 24.24 -3.31 1.54
N ARG A 58 23.26 -3.47 2.41
CA ARG A 58 22.18 -4.43 2.23
C ARG A 58 21.09 -3.87 1.30
N PRO A 59 20.36 -4.71 0.55
CA PRO A 59 19.20 -4.27 -0.21
C PRO A 59 18.20 -3.53 0.68
N ALA A 60 17.57 -2.48 0.14
CA ALA A 60 16.43 -1.86 0.79
C ALA A 60 15.19 -2.75 0.65
N VAL A 61 14.16 -2.50 1.45
CA VAL A 61 12.87 -3.18 1.36
C VAL A 61 11.79 -2.14 1.03
N LEU A 62 11.04 -2.37 -0.05
CA LEU A 62 9.87 -1.56 -0.43
C LEU A 62 8.59 -2.36 -0.18
N LEU A 63 7.73 -1.86 0.70
CA LEU A 63 6.46 -2.47 1.08
C LEU A 63 5.30 -1.82 0.33
N VAL A 64 4.51 -2.63 -0.38
CA VAL A 64 3.43 -2.19 -1.26
C VAL A 64 2.10 -2.79 -0.80
N HIS A 65 1.17 -1.94 -0.38
CA HIS A 65 -0.13 -2.35 0.15
C HIS A 65 -1.11 -2.84 -0.93
N GLY A 66 -2.19 -3.49 -0.52
CA GLY A 66 -3.26 -3.95 -1.39
C GLY A 66 -4.34 -2.90 -1.67
N PHE A 67 -5.37 -3.31 -2.41
CA PHE A 67 -6.52 -2.48 -2.73
C PHE A 67 -7.20 -1.94 -1.46
N GLY A 68 -7.50 -0.64 -1.45
CA GLY A 68 -8.21 0.01 -0.34
C GLY A 68 -7.41 0.15 0.97
N ALA A 69 -6.14 -0.23 0.97
CA ALA A 69 -5.24 -0.09 2.11
C ALA A 69 -4.33 1.15 2.00
N SER A 70 -3.34 1.24 2.85
CA SER A 70 -2.31 2.28 2.91
C SER A 70 -1.03 1.72 3.51
N THR A 71 -0.01 2.56 3.65
CA THR A 71 1.22 2.24 4.38
C THR A 71 0.97 1.71 5.80
N ASP A 72 -0.14 2.10 6.43
CA ASP A 72 -0.55 1.62 7.77
C ASP A 72 -0.79 0.09 7.83
N HIS A 73 -0.98 -0.56 6.66
CA HIS A 73 -1.07 -2.02 6.56
C HIS A 73 0.18 -2.70 7.13
N TRP A 74 1.33 -2.08 6.97
CA TRP A 74 2.63 -2.62 7.31
C TRP A 74 3.14 -2.26 8.72
N ARG A 75 2.31 -1.59 9.55
CA ARG A 75 2.69 -1.08 10.87
C ARG A 75 3.35 -2.10 11.81
N HIS A 76 3.04 -3.38 11.65
CA HIS A 76 3.63 -4.46 12.46
C HIS A 76 4.86 -5.11 11.82
N ASN A 77 5.02 -4.98 10.50
CA ASN A 77 6.14 -5.54 9.76
C ASN A 77 7.33 -4.57 9.74
N ILE A 78 7.05 -3.27 9.59
CA ILE A 78 8.06 -2.23 9.46
C ILE A 78 9.07 -2.27 10.61
N PRO A 79 8.70 -2.28 11.90
CA PRO A 79 9.67 -2.24 12.99
C PRO A 79 10.61 -3.46 13.00
N VAL A 80 10.09 -4.63 12.64
CA VAL A 80 10.89 -5.86 12.58
C VAL A 80 11.91 -5.80 11.45
N LEU A 81 11.47 -5.41 10.25
CA LEU A 81 12.35 -5.31 9.08
C LEU A 81 13.37 -4.18 9.23
N ALA A 82 12.96 -3.06 9.81
CA ALA A 82 13.80 -1.89 10.01
C ALA A 82 14.96 -2.11 10.99
N SER A 83 14.92 -3.17 11.79
CA SER A 83 16.04 -3.53 12.66
C SER A 83 17.29 -3.98 11.88
N THR A 84 17.13 -4.37 10.61
CA THR A 84 18.24 -4.89 9.80
C THR A 84 18.32 -4.27 8.39
N HIS A 85 17.25 -3.67 7.89
CA HIS A 85 17.19 -3.10 6.54
C HIS A 85 16.60 -1.71 6.56
N GLU A 86 16.96 -0.88 5.60
CA GLU A 86 16.19 0.33 5.30
C GLU A 86 14.86 -0.08 4.65
N VAL A 87 13.76 0.28 5.29
CA VAL A 87 12.40 -0.07 4.88
C VAL A 87 11.70 1.16 4.38
N HIS A 88 11.12 1.06 3.21
CA HIS A 88 10.22 2.04 2.64
C HIS A 88 8.81 1.44 2.56
N ALA A 89 7.79 2.26 2.77
CA ALA A 89 6.42 1.91 2.44
C ALA A 89 5.78 3.07 1.69
N ILE A 90 4.98 2.77 0.68
CA ILE A 90 4.42 3.78 -0.23
C ILE A 90 2.91 3.59 -0.35
N ASP A 91 2.17 4.71 -0.37
CA ASP A 91 0.76 4.71 -0.75
C ASP A 91 0.65 4.80 -2.28
N LEU A 92 0.08 3.78 -2.91
CA LEU A 92 -0.17 3.80 -4.35
C LEU A 92 -1.11 4.95 -4.73
N LEU A 93 -0.91 5.58 -5.89
CA LEU A 93 -1.86 6.58 -6.42
C LEU A 93 -3.27 6.01 -6.44
N GLY A 94 -4.22 6.79 -5.96
CA GLY A 94 -5.61 6.38 -5.76
C GLY A 94 -5.92 5.85 -4.37
N PHE A 95 -4.92 5.61 -3.52
CA PHE A 95 -5.09 5.02 -2.19
C PHE A 95 -4.40 5.83 -1.08
N GLY A 96 -4.66 5.43 0.15
CA GLY A 96 -4.02 5.98 1.35
C GLY A 96 -4.07 7.49 1.41
N ARG A 97 -2.94 8.10 1.68
CA ARG A 97 -2.72 9.56 1.72
C ARG A 97 -2.29 10.12 0.37
N SER A 98 -1.89 9.27 -0.58
CA SER A 98 -1.51 9.69 -1.95
C SER A 98 -2.67 10.32 -2.70
N ALA A 99 -2.34 11.15 -3.70
CA ALA A 99 -3.31 11.82 -4.55
C ALA A 99 -4.27 10.83 -5.25
N LYS A 100 -5.50 11.30 -5.48
CA LYS A 100 -6.57 10.54 -6.14
C LYS A 100 -7.14 11.33 -7.31
N PRO A 101 -6.30 11.70 -8.32
CA PRO A 101 -6.75 12.55 -9.42
C PRO A 101 -7.88 11.89 -10.22
N ALA A 102 -8.92 12.66 -10.49
CA ALA A 102 -9.99 12.24 -11.39
C ALA A 102 -9.46 12.14 -12.84
N GLY A 103 -9.91 11.12 -13.57
CA GLY A 103 -9.52 10.94 -14.98
C GLY A 103 -8.20 10.22 -15.19
N LEU A 104 -7.45 9.91 -14.15
CA LEU A 104 -6.27 9.05 -14.25
C LEU A 104 -6.69 7.60 -14.51
N ALA A 105 -6.03 6.94 -15.46
CA ALA A 105 -6.26 5.53 -15.73
C ALA A 105 -5.54 4.68 -14.65
N TYR A 106 -6.25 4.37 -13.58
CA TYR A 106 -5.75 3.49 -12.53
C TYR A 106 -5.62 2.05 -13.03
N GLY A 107 -4.42 1.50 -12.98
CA GLY A 107 -4.14 0.15 -13.47
C GLY A 107 -2.72 -0.31 -13.20
N GLY A 108 -2.43 -1.55 -13.60
CA GLY A 108 -1.16 -2.20 -13.32
C GLY A 108 0.06 -1.45 -13.85
N SER A 109 -0.02 -0.85 -15.05
CA SER A 109 1.07 -0.05 -15.63
C SER A 109 1.38 1.20 -14.80
N LEU A 110 0.34 1.93 -14.34
CA LEU A 110 0.53 3.11 -13.51
C LEU A 110 1.29 2.78 -12.22
N TRP A 111 0.86 1.73 -11.51
CA TRP A 111 1.47 1.35 -10.24
C TRP A 111 2.84 0.72 -10.42
N ARG A 112 3.06 -0.07 -11.50
CA ARG A 112 4.41 -0.51 -11.90
C ARG A 112 5.34 0.69 -12.05
N ASP A 113 4.96 1.65 -12.88
CA ASP A 113 5.77 2.83 -13.20
C ASP A 113 6.04 3.69 -11.96
N GLN A 114 5.04 3.81 -11.07
CA GLN A 114 5.20 4.47 -9.78
C GLN A 114 6.25 3.78 -8.90
N LEU A 115 6.24 2.45 -8.81
CA LEU A 115 7.20 1.70 -8.00
C LEU A 115 8.61 1.76 -8.61
N VAL A 116 8.72 1.61 -9.93
CA VAL A 116 10.00 1.72 -10.65
C VAL A 116 10.63 3.09 -10.42
N ALA A 117 9.87 4.17 -10.61
CA ALA A 117 10.34 5.52 -10.38
C ALA A 117 10.73 5.75 -8.90
N TYR A 118 9.94 5.23 -7.95
CA TYR A 118 10.25 5.35 -6.53
C TYR A 118 11.56 4.64 -6.16
N VAL A 119 11.80 3.45 -6.67
CA VAL A 119 13.07 2.73 -6.45
C VAL A 119 14.24 3.54 -6.99
N ARG A 120 14.13 4.04 -8.22
CA ARG A 120 15.23 4.77 -8.88
C ARG A 120 15.50 6.13 -8.28
N GLU A 121 14.44 6.90 -7.95
CA GLU A 121 14.57 8.29 -7.54
C GLU A 121 14.69 8.46 -6.02
N ARG A 122 14.13 7.55 -5.22
CA ARG A 122 14.04 7.69 -3.76
C ARG A 122 14.90 6.72 -2.99
N ILE A 123 15.08 5.50 -3.50
CA ILE A 123 15.88 4.47 -2.85
C ILE A 123 17.30 4.44 -3.45
N GLY A 124 17.42 4.37 -4.77
CA GLY A 124 18.68 4.48 -5.52
C GLY A 124 19.66 3.33 -5.30
N ARG A 125 19.18 2.13 -4.94
CA ARG A 125 19.98 0.92 -4.72
C ARG A 125 19.15 -0.35 -4.88
N PRO A 126 19.78 -1.55 -4.96
CA PRO A 126 19.06 -2.81 -5.06
C PRO A 126 17.99 -2.94 -3.97
N THR A 127 16.77 -3.30 -4.37
CA THR A 127 15.59 -3.27 -3.51
C THR A 127 14.81 -4.57 -3.59
N VAL A 128 14.45 -5.14 -2.44
CA VAL A 128 13.44 -6.19 -2.33
C VAL A 128 12.07 -5.54 -2.30
N ILE A 129 11.19 -5.89 -3.24
CA ILE A 129 9.84 -5.32 -3.33
C ILE A 129 8.84 -6.34 -2.79
N ALA A 130 8.20 -6.05 -1.66
CA ALA A 130 7.22 -6.92 -1.03
C ALA A 130 5.81 -6.33 -1.18
N GLY A 131 4.91 -7.07 -1.83
CA GLY A 131 3.57 -6.58 -2.12
C GLY A 131 2.46 -7.52 -1.70
N ASN A 132 1.38 -6.96 -1.14
CA ASN A 132 0.18 -7.67 -0.77
C ASN A 132 -0.92 -7.48 -1.82
N SER A 133 -1.58 -8.56 -2.25
CA SER A 133 -2.74 -8.51 -3.16
C SER A 133 -2.44 -7.68 -4.43
N LEU A 134 -3.14 -6.56 -4.67
CA LEU A 134 -2.87 -5.61 -5.76
C LEU A 134 -1.41 -5.13 -5.74
N GLY A 135 -0.87 -4.85 -4.54
CA GLY A 135 0.53 -4.46 -4.37
C GLY A 135 1.51 -5.56 -4.79
N GLY A 136 1.13 -6.83 -4.62
CA GLY A 136 1.91 -7.97 -5.11
C GLY A 136 1.96 -8.04 -6.62
N PHE A 137 0.86 -7.77 -7.31
CA PHE A 137 0.82 -7.64 -8.76
C PHE A 137 1.72 -6.49 -9.25
N ALA A 138 1.60 -5.32 -8.62
CA ALA A 138 2.44 -4.16 -8.95
C ALA A 138 3.92 -4.43 -8.68
N ALA A 139 4.26 -5.10 -7.56
CA ALA A 139 5.62 -5.48 -7.18
C ALA A 139 6.25 -6.43 -8.21
N LEU A 140 5.49 -7.45 -8.67
CA LEU A 140 5.96 -8.37 -9.69
C LEU A 140 6.25 -7.65 -11.02
N ALA A 141 5.33 -6.78 -11.45
CA ALA A 141 5.50 -6.02 -12.67
C ALA A 141 6.68 -5.02 -12.58
N ALA A 142 6.85 -4.37 -11.43
CA ALA A 142 7.97 -3.47 -11.19
C ALA A 142 9.31 -4.21 -11.11
N GLY A 143 9.35 -5.39 -10.46
CA GLY A 143 10.55 -6.22 -10.39
C GLY A 143 11.02 -6.69 -11.76
N ALA A 144 10.08 -7.04 -12.64
CA ALA A 144 10.39 -7.41 -14.03
C ALA A 144 10.98 -6.24 -14.84
N GLU A 145 10.51 -5.01 -14.59
CA GLU A 145 11.00 -3.79 -15.27
C GLU A 145 12.34 -3.31 -14.71
N LEU A 146 12.57 -3.50 -13.42
CA LEU A 146 13.82 -3.09 -12.74
C LEU A 146 14.99 -4.02 -13.03
N GLY A 147 14.73 -5.29 -13.38
CA GLY A 147 15.79 -6.25 -13.61
C GLY A 147 16.75 -6.37 -12.42
N ASP A 148 18.03 -6.09 -12.62
CA ASP A 148 19.06 -6.21 -11.58
C ASP A 148 18.93 -5.17 -10.44
N GLU A 149 18.15 -4.11 -10.64
CA GLU A 149 17.83 -3.15 -9.57
C GLU A 149 16.86 -3.76 -8.54
N ALA A 150 16.12 -4.82 -8.90
CA ALA A 150 15.29 -5.58 -7.99
C ALA A 150 16.10 -6.72 -7.36
N ALA A 151 16.50 -6.57 -6.10
CA ALA A 151 17.19 -7.64 -5.36
C ALA A 151 16.29 -8.86 -5.08
N GLY A 152 14.97 -8.71 -5.23
CA GLY A 152 13.98 -9.78 -5.10
C GLY A 152 12.56 -9.25 -5.06
N VAL A 153 11.59 -10.15 -5.22
CA VAL A 153 10.16 -9.84 -5.11
C VAL A 153 9.52 -10.82 -4.14
N VAL A 154 8.76 -10.30 -3.17
CA VAL A 154 8.00 -11.08 -2.20
C VAL A 154 6.49 -10.88 -2.45
N LEU A 155 5.80 -11.95 -2.76
CA LEU A 155 4.38 -11.95 -3.09
C LEU A 155 3.54 -12.47 -1.92
N LEU A 156 2.70 -11.61 -1.36
CA LEU A 156 1.79 -11.93 -0.26
C LEU A 156 0.35 -11.95 -0.80
N ASN A 157 -0.21 -13.14 -1.03
CA ASN A 157 -1.54 -13.30 -1.62
C ASN A 157 -1.76 -12.41 -2.86
N ALA A 158 -0.75 -12.34 -3.75
CA ALA A 158 -0.77 -11.42 -4.87
C ALA A 158 -2.00 -11.61 -5.76
N ALA A 159 -2.64 -10.50 -6.14
CA ALA A 159 -3.72 -10.51 -7.11
C ALA A 159 -3.15 -10.70 -8.52
N GLY A 160 -3.88 -11.38 -9.37
CA GLY A 160 -3.47 -11.46 -10.76
C GLY A 160 -4.37 -12.36 -11.56
N PRO A 161 -4.29 -12.26 -12.89
CA PRO A 161 -3.96 -13.39 -13.73
C PRO A 161 -2.45 -13.39 -13.97
N PHE A 162 -1.77 -14.41 -13.48
CA PHE A 162 -0.34 -14.64 -13.77
C PHE A 162 -0.16 -15.50 -15.02
N SER A 163 -1.22 -15.80 -15.77
CA SER A 163 -1.20 -16.56 -17.00
C SER A 163 -1.98 -15.88 -18.11
N ASP A 164 -1.49 -16.00 -19.35
CA ASP A 164 -2.19 -15.53 -20.55
C ASP A 164 -3.51 -16.27 -20.83
N GLU A 165 -3.83 -17.30 -20.08
CA GLU A 165 -5.07 -18.08 -20.24
C GLU A 165 -6.35 -17.26 -20.01
N GLN A 166 -6.28 -16.10 -19.33
CA GLN A 166 -7.44 -15.22 -19.19
C GLN A 166 -7.72 -14.34 -20.41
N THR A 167 -6.84 -14.32 -21.41
CA THR A 167 -7.15 -13.78 -22.73
C THR A 167 -7.96 -14.74 -23.60
N ALA A 168 -8.06 -16.01 -23.21
CA ALA A 168 -8.97 -16.95 -23.82
C ALA A 168 -10.41 -16.48 -23.52
N LYS A 169 -11.05 -15.89 -24.51
CA LYS A 169 -12.49 -15.56 -24.47
C LYS A 169 -13.23 -16.81 -24.00
N PRO A 170 -14.06 -16.77 -22.94
CA PRO A 170 -14.85 -17.93 -22.56
C PRO A 170 -15.66 -18.35 -23.77
N LYS A 171 -15.41 -19.56 -24.31
CA LYS A 171 -16.21 -20.22 -25.32
C LYS A 171 -17.54 -20.63 -24.66
N GLY A 172 -18.40 -19.67 -24.39
CA GLY A 172 -19.73 -19.90 -23.85
C GLY A 172 -20.70 -18.98 -24.55
N TRP A 173 -21.67 -19.58 -25.23
CA TRP A 173 -22.80 -18.95 -25.88
C TRP A 173 -23.77 -18.32 -24.86
N TRP A 174 -23.29 -17.33 -24.06
CA TRP A 174 -24.17 -16.48 -23.26
C TRP A 174 -24.03 -15.04 -23.75
N PRO A 175 -25.15 -14.37 -24.06
CA PRO A 175 -25.14 -13.15 -24.86
C PRO A 175 -24.38 -12.01 -24.18
N SER A 176 -23.64 -11.29 -25.03
CA SER A 176 -22.96 -10.02 -24.76
C SER A 176 -23.84 -8.93 -24.10
N ALA A 177 -25.16 -9.13 -24.11
CA ALA A 177 -26.14 -8.25 -23.48
C ALA A 177 -25.95 -8.09 -21.95
N ARG A 178 -25.54 -9.12 -21.23
CA ARG A 178 -25.30 -9.00 -19.76
C ARG A 178 -24.09 -8.12 -19.43
N ARG A 179 -23.05 -8.15 -20.24
CA ARG A 179 -21.86 -7.28 -20.08
C ARG A 179 -22.17 -5.82 -20.37
N SER A 180 -23.01 -5.54 -21.36
CA SER A 180 -23.44 -4.17 -21.69
C SER A 180 -24.35 -3.57 -20.62
N ILE A 181 -25.24 -4.37 -20.03
CA ILE A 181 -26.14 -3.91 -18.95
C ILE A 181 -25.34 -3.62 -17.66
N THR A 182 -24.41 -4.48 -17.28
CA THR A 182 -23.57 -4.24 -16.08
C THR A 182 -22.64 -3.06 -16.26
N SER A 183 -22.07 -2.86 -17.45
CA SER A 183 -21.21 -1.72 -17.73
C SER A 183 -21.98 -0.39 -17.82
N ALA A 184 -23.20 -0.41 -18.35
CA ALA A 184 -24.08 0.76 -18.38
C ALA A 184 -24.60 1.13 -16.99
N LEU A 185 -24.95 0.14 -16.17
CA LEU A 185 -25.35 0.33 -14.77
C LEU A 185 -24.19 0.86 -13.91
N LEU A 186 -22.98 0.37 -14.12
CA LEU A 186 -21.78 0.84 -13.41
C LEU A 186 -21.31 2.23 -13.85
N LYS A 187 -21.78 2.75 -14.99
CA LYS A 187 -21.53 4.13 -15.43
C LYS A 187 -22.54 5.15 -14.88
N ASN A 188 -23.61 4.68 -14.26
CA ASN A 188 -24.60 5.55 -13.65
C ASN A 188 -24.11 6.05 -12.28
N ALA A 189 -23.83 7.35 -12.18
CA ALA A 189 -23.30 7.96 -10.94
C ALA A 189 -24.22 7.78 -9.73
N VAL A 190 -25.54 7.72 -9.93
CA VAL A 190 -26.52 7.49 -8.85
C VAL A 190 -26.39 6.06 -8.33
N LEU A 191 -26.27 5.08 -9.22
CA LEU A 191 -26.11 3.68 -8.84
C LEU A 191 -24.75 3.43 -8.16
N GLN A 192 -23.67 4.05 -8.67
CA GLN A 192 -22.36 4.02 -8.02
C GLN A 192 -22.43 4.56 -6.59
N ARG A 193 -23.14 5.68 -6.40
CA ARG A 193 -23.32 6.29 -5.08
C ARG A 193 -24.12 5.37 -4.14
N LEU A 194 -25.20 4.76 -4.64
CA LEU A 194 -26.00 3.82 -3.85
C LEU A 194 -25.21 2.54 -3.48
N LEU A 195 -24.43 2.01 -4.42
CA LEU A 195 -23.55 0.87 -4.16
C LEU A 195 -22.47 1.24 -3.13
N PHE A 196 -21.85 2.41 -3.26
CA PHE A 196 -20.86 2.90 -2.30
C PHE A 196 -21.48 3.09 -0.91
N GLU A 197 -22.66 3.72 -0.82
CA GLU A 197 -23.39 3.90 0.44
C GLU A 197 -23.74 2.57 1.10
N ASN A 198 -24.06 1.54 0.32
CA ASN A 198 -24.31 0.20 0.85
C ASN A 198 -23.02 -0.49 1.32
N LEU A 199 -21.93 -0.37 0.54
CA LEU A 199 -20.64 -0.98 0.87
C LEU A 199 -20.00 -0.37 2.13
N ARG A 200 -20.20 0.93 2.39
CA ARG A 200 -19.66 1.59 3.59
C ARG A 200 -20.44 1.32 4.88
N ARG A 201 -21.58 0.62 4.80
CA ARG A 201 -22.35 0.27 6.01
C ARG A 201 -21.54 -0.68 6.90
N PRO A 202 -21.46 -0.41 8.22
CA PRO A 202 -20.68 -1.25 9.14
C PRO A 202 -21.03 -2.74 9.08
N ALA A 203 -22.33 -3.06 8.86
CA ALA A 203 -22.80 -4.44 8.73
C ALA A 203 -22.24 -5.13 7.45
N THR A 204 -22.20 -4.41 6.32
CA THR A 204 -21.63 -4.92 5.06
C THR A 204 -20.12 -5.11 5.18
N ILE A 205 -19.41 -4.13 5.75
CA ILE A 205 -17.98 -4.22 6.01
C ILE A 205 -17.67 -5.42 6.90
N ARG A 206 -18.38 -5.57 8.03
CA ARG A 206 -18.18 -6.67 8.97
C ARG A 206 -18.45 -8.03 8.31
N ARG A 207 -19.50 -8.15 7.49
CA ARG A 207 -19.81 -9.38 6.75
C ARG A 207 -18.70 -9.73 5.75
N THR A 208 -18.18 -8.76 5.01
CA THR A 208 -17.10 -8.96 4.05
C THR A 208 -15.80 -9.36 4.75
N LEU A 209 -15.46 -8.70 5.85
CA LEU A 209 -14.27 -9.03 6.65
C LEU A 209 -14.36 -10.46 7.22
N ASN A 210 -15.51 -10.87 7.71
CA ASN A 210 -15.72 -12.23 8.21
C ASN A 210 -15.61 -13.32 7.12
N GLN A 211 -15.77 -12.97 5.83
CA GLN A 211 -15.56 -13.90 4.71
C GLN A 211 -14.08 -14.03 4.33
N VAL A 212 -13.26 -13.05 4.66
CA VAL A 212 -11.84 -12.97 4.24
C VAL A 212 -10.89 -13.41 5.36
N TYR A 213 -11.28 -13.24 6.62
CA TYR A 213 -10.40 -13.41 7.79
C TYR A 213 -10.86 -14.49 8.78
N ILE A 214 -11.67 -15.46 8.34
CA ILE A 214 -11.98 -16.68 9.13
C ILE A 214 -11.03 -17.81 8.75
#